data_bb778504651dfb74372792a2f4b69133
#
_entry.id   bb778504651dfb74372792a2f4b69133
#
_cell.length_a   1.000
_cell.length_b   1.000
_cell.length_c   1.000
_cell.angle_alpha   90.00
_cell.angle_beta   90.00
_cell.angle_gamma   90.00
#
_symmetry.space_group_name_H-M   'P 1'
#
loop_
_entity.id
_entity.type
_entity.pdbx_description
1 polymer ?
#
loop_
_entity_poly.entity_id
_entity_poly.type
_entity_poly.pdbx_seq_one_letter_code
_entity_poly.pdbx_strand_id
1 'polypeptide(L)' 'MEIRIGIINTGRELSFDTSSSADEVRTQVTSALEQNASHISFTDAKGSSYIVPTANLAYIELGTEESRRVGFVA' A
#
# COMPACT_ATOMS: atom_id res chain seq x y z
N MET A 1 -7.04 0.40 9.01
CA MET A 1 -6.46 -0.71 8.23
C MET A 1 -4.98 -0.48 8.07
N GLU A 2 -4.21 -1.53 8.17
CA GLU A 2 -2.76 -1.41 8.02
C GLU A 2 -2.33 -1.66 6.60
N ILE A 3 -1.40 -0.86 6.10
CA ILE A 3 -0.83 -1.04 4.79
C ILE A 3 0.64 -1.32 4.95
N ARG A 4 1.16 -2.31 4.22
CA ARG A 4 2.57 -2.58 4.19
C ARG A 4 3.05 -2.48 2.77
N ILE A 5 4.12 -1.76 2.54
CA ILE A 5 4.65 -1.52 1.22
C ILE A 5 6.08 -1.97 1.16
N GLY A 6 6.37 -2.93 0.29
CA GLY A 6 7.71 -3.42 0.09
C GLY A 6 8.43 -2.60 -0.96
N ILE A 7 9.65 -2.19 -0.68
CA ILE A 7 10.45 -1.37 -1.56
C ILE A 7 11.62 -2.19 -2.05
N ILE A 8 11.84 -2.22 -3.37
CA ILE A 8 12.92 -3.03 -3.89
C ILE A 8 14.25 -2.40 -3.57
N ASN A 9 15.27 -3.25 -3.53
CA ASN A 9 16.65 -2.81 -3.32
C ASN A 9 16.95 -2.19 -1.96
N THR A 10 16.06 -2.24 -1.00
CA THR A 10 16.38 -1.68 0.29
C THR A 10 16.20 -2.68 1.39
N GLY A 11 15.47 -3.74 1.17
CA GLY A 11 15.17 -4.66 2.25
C GLY A 11 14.27 -4.06 3.30
N ARG A 12 13.65 -2.92 3.03
CA ARG A 12 12.81 -2.27 3.99
C ARG A 12 11.36 -2.37 3.61
N GLU A 13 10.51 -2.20 4.59
CA GLU A 13 9.10 -2.24 4.36
C GLU A 13 8.48 -1.07 5.10
N LEU A 14 7.62 -0.32 4.42
CA LEU A 14 6.89 0.75 5.08
C LEU A 14 5.62 0.16 5.64
N SER A 15 5.23 0.58 6.82
CA SER A 15 4.03 0.08 7.44
C SER A 15 3.34 1.23 8.14
N PHE A 16 2.06 1.41 7.91
CA PHE A 16 1.30 2.46 8.57
C PHE A 16 -0.19 2.18 8.51
N ASP A 17 -0.95 2.87 9.35
CA ASP A 17 -2.39 2.71 9.35
C ASP A 17 -3.00 3.80 8.51
N THR A 18 -4.08 3.49 7.82
CA THR A 18 -4.81 4.48 7.06
C THR A 18 -6.29 4.40 7.41
N SER A 19 -7.00 5.50 7.26
CA SER A 19 -8.42 5.50 7.46
C SER A 19 -9.17 5.15 6.19
N SER A 20 -8.48 4.97 5.07
CA SER A 20 -9.14 4.58 3.84
C SER A 20 -9.48 3.10 3.87
N SER A 21 -10.43 2.68 3.08
CA SER A 21 -10.80 1.28 3.02
C SER A 21 -9.85 0.53 2.10
N ALA A 22 -9.84 -0.79 2.22
CA ALA A 22 -9.00 -1.61 1.35
C ALA A 22 -9.37 -1.40 -0.11
N ASP A 23 -10.65 -1.25 -0.41
CA ASP A 23 -11.07 -1.05 -1.80
C ASP A 23 -10.58 0.28 -2.34
N GLU A 24 -10.60 1.32 -1.53
CA GLU A 24 -10.12 2.61 -1.98
C GLU A 24 -8.64 2.55 -2.28
N VAL A 25 -7.85 1.92 -1.43
CA VAL A 25 -6.43 1.83 -1.64
C VAL A 25 -6.12 0.94 -2.84
N ARG A 26 -6.84 -0.19 -2.98
CA ARG A 26 -6.63 -1.07 -4.09
C ARG A 26 -6.92 -0.35 -5.41
N THR A 27 -7.99 0.42 -5.46
CA THR A 27 -8.34 1.18 -6.66
C THR A 27 -7.28 2.22 -6.97
N GLN A 28 -6.80 2.92 -5.96
CA GLN A 28 -5.77 3.92 -6.15
C GLN A 28 -4.50 3.31 -6.74
N VAL A 29 -4.06 2.18 -6.18
CA VAL A 29 -2.84 1.54 -6.63
C VAL A 29 -3.02 0.98 -8.04
N THR A 30 -4.15 0.31 -8.29
CA THR A 30 -4.40 -0.29 -9.59
C THR A 30 -4.45 0.79 -10.67
N SER A 31 -5.12 1.90 -10.39
CA SER A 31 -5.19 2.98 -11.35
C SER A 31 -3.82 3.56 -11.64
N ALA A 32 -3.01 3.75 -10.61
CA ALA A 32 -1.69 4.30 -10.80
C ALA A 32 -0.83 3.37 -11.67
N LEU A 33 -0.92 2.07 -11.43
CA LEU A 33 -0.14 1.14 -12.22
C LEU A 33 -0.63 1.06 -13.65
N GLU A 34 -1.92 1.12 -13.87
CA GLU A 34 -2.46 1.07 -15.21
C GLU A 34 -2.13 2.32 -16.00
N GLN A 35 -1.98 3.45 -15.35
CA GLN A 35 -1.67 4.67 -16.02
C GLN A 35 -0.19 4.95 -16.09
N ASN A 36 0.63 4.02 -15.61
CA ASN A 36 2.08 4.18 -15.55
C ASN A 36 2.48 5.44 -14.80
N ALA A 37 1.80 5.68 -13.68
CA ALA A 37 2.15 6.84 -12.86
C ALA A 37 3.55 6.69 -12.32
N SER A 38 4.26 7.79 -12.14
CA SER A 38 5.63 7.74 -11.66
C SER A 38 5.69 7.50 -10.17
N HIS A 39 4.64 7.77 -9.44
CA HIS A 39 4.63 7.55 -7.99
C HIS A 39 3.21 7.37 -7.50
N ILE A 40 3.08 6.88 -6.28
CA ILE A 40 1.79 6.75 -5.62
C ILE A 40 1.92 7.41 -4.27
N SER A 41 0.94 8.23 -3.90
CA SER A 41 0.95 8.90 -2.61
C SER A 41 -0.02 8.23 -1.68
N PHE A 42 0.38 8.05 -0.44
CA PHE A 42 -0.48 7.47 0.59
C PHE A 42 -0.54 8.43 1.77
N THR A 43 -1.67 8.47 2.46
CA THR A 43 -1.80 9.29 3.65
C THR A 43 -2.19 8.40 4.80
N ASP A 44 -1.49 8.50 5.92
CA ASP A 44 -1.82 7.64 7.04
C ASP A 44 -2.89 8.29 7.91
N ALA A 45 -3.31 7.59 8.94
CA ALA A 45 -4.40 8.05 9.79
C ALA A 45 -4.04 9.31 10.57
N LYS A 46 -2.76 9.62 10.67
CA LYS A 46 -2.33 10.80 11.40
C LYS A 46 -2.08 11.98 10.50
N GLY A 47 -2.28 11.83 9.22
CA GLY A 47 -2.10 12.93 8.29
C GLY A 47 -0.74 13.00 7.61
N SER A 48 0.14 12.05 7.89
CA SER A 48 1.43 12.05 7.22
C SER A 48 1.29 11.48 5.83
N SER A 49 2.08 11.97 4.89
CA SER A 49 2.02 11.50 3.53
C SER A 49 3.28 10.73 3.17
N TYR A 50 3.10 9.69 2.37
CA TYR A 50 4.21 8.87 1.92
C TYR A 50 4.14 8.82 0.41
N ILE A 51 5.19 9.19 -0.26
CA ILE A 51 5.23 9.16 -1.71
C ILE A 51 6.20 8.08 -2.12
N VAL A 52 5.70 7.08 -2.83
CA VAL A 52 6.50 5.93 -3.21
C VAL A 52 6.64 5.90 -4.72
N PRO A 53 7.87 5.97 -5.24
CA PRO A 53 8.07 5.88 -6.67
C PRO A 53 7.65 4.49 -7.14
N THR A 54 6.87 4.40 -8.19
CA THR A 54 6.38 3.10 -8.65
C THR A 54 7.52 2.21 -9.12
N ALA A 55 8.61 2.80 -9.60
CA ALA A 55 9.75 2.01 -10.05
C ALA A 55 10.42 1.26 -8.90
N ASN A 56 10.23 1.72 -7.67
CA ASN A 56 10.84 1.07 -6.53
C ASN A 56 9.87 0.21 -5.74
N LEU A 57 8.65 0.10 -6.21
CA LEU A 57 7.63 -0.63 -5.49
C LEU A 57 7.74 -2.12 -5.76
N ALA A 58 7.84 -2.92 -4.74
CA ALA A 58 7.87 -4.37 -4.90
C ALA A 58 6.47 -4.96 -4.71
N TYR A 59 5.77 -4.54 -3.68
CA TYR A 59 4.43 -5.04 -3.43
C TYR A 59 3.72 -4.11 -2.44
N ILE A 60 2.41 -4.23 -2.38
CA ILE A 60 1.61 -3.52 -1.40
C ILE A 60 0.67 -4.55 -0.79
N GLU A 61 0.71 -4.68 0.53
CA GLU A 61 -0.12 -5.62 1.21
C GLU A 61 -1.16 -4.84 2.00
N LEU A 62 -2.45 -5.16 1.82
CA LEU A 62 -3.52 -4.48 2.51
C LEU A 62 -4.04 -5.40 3.60
N GLY A 63 -3.86 -5.01 4.83
CA GLY A 63 -4.34 -5.80 5.94
C GLY A 63 -5.78 -5.50 6.21
N THR A 64 -6.47 -6.42 6.88
CA THR A 64 -7.80 -6.14 7.24
C THR A 64 -7.84 -6.10 8.70
N GLU A 65 -8.86 -5.48 9.21
CA GLU A 65 -8.87 -5.39 10.53
C GLU A 65 -9.14 -6.64 11.11
N GLU A 66 -9.87 -7.45 10.62
CA GLU A 66 -10.04 -8.62 11.22
C GLU A 66 -9.00 -9.48 10.90
N SER A 67 -8.33 -9.17 10.16
CA SER A 67 -7.21 -9.84 9.83
C SER A 67 -7.30 -11.24 9.74
N ARG A 68 -8.13 -11.69 9.40
CA ARG A 68 -8.14 -12.88 9.32
C ARG A 68 -7.53 -13.26 8.23
N ARG A 69 -6.84 -13.50 7.91
CA ARG A 69 -6.23 -13.71 6.90
C ARG A 69 -6.44 -14.83 6.33
N VAL A 70 -7.07 -15.21 6.36
CA VAL A 70 -7.43 -16.20 5.88
C VAL A 70 -6.83 -16.65 4.86
N GLY A 71 -6.47 -16.74 4.63
CA GLY A 71 -6.08 -17.02 3.75
C GLY A 71 -5.74 -17.22 2.75
N PHE A 72 -5.47 -17.16 2.39
CA PHE A 72 -5.10 -17.28 1.38
C PHE A 72 -4.03 -17.30 1.19
N VAL A 73 -3.58 -17.51 1.38
CA VAL A 73 -2.77 -17.54 1.29
C VAL A 73 -2.30 -17.75 0.82
N ALA A 74 -2.15 -17.78 0.65
CA ALA A 74 -1.90 -17.94 0.23
C ALA A 74 -1.82 -18.21 0.06
#